data_a8868587e7c4b34dcd776d3933f70590
#
_entry.id   a8868587e7c4b34dcd776d3933f70590
#
_cell.length_a   1.000
_cell.length_b   1.000
_cell.length_c   1.000
_cell.angle_alpha   90.00
_cell.angle_beta   90.00
_cell.angle_gamma   90.00
#
_symmetry.space_group_name_H-M   'P 1'
#
loop_
_entity.id
_entity.type
_entity.pdbx_description
1 polymer ?
#
loop_
_entity_poly.entity_id
_entity_poly.type
_entity_poly.pdbx_seq_one_letter_code
_entity_poly.pdbx_strand_id
1 'polypeptide(L)'
;MTYEFEPACRRMEWLDPFYKQVWEKAYADAIPISGTFELTPRCNFNCSFCYVHLKEKDISKYGQELTSKQWIEIAKQAKDEGTTWLCITGGEPLLHPDFEEIYTTLAKMGFFITLQTNGYLIKDKYIKIFEDYPPRGIKITLYGASDETYQKVCGIKDGFTKVHQGIQLLKQMKIPVQLVSTITKQNIEEHKKMAFYAFINQIPYASTGGIRNSIRKENAELDEIRVKENIEKSKIEEIKHFINNPINIERKPCTYCKDYRLGYWITWDGKIRFCSFLNEPDISIKELSFKEAWQRLVEFEDQLDWPQE
;
A
#
# COMPACT_ATOMS: atom_id res chain seq x y z
N MET A 1 7.58 1.97 22.27
CA MET A 1 8.19 2.01 20.94
C MET A 1 7.08 2.35 19.95
N THR A 2 7.08 3.55 19.41
CA THR A 2 6.20 3.94 18.33
C THR A 2 6.75 3.29 17.07
N TYR A 3 6.12 2.21 16.61
CA TYR A 3 6.44 1.64 15.31
C TYR A 3 5.91 2.62 14.27
N GLU A 4 6.78 3.43 13.69
CA GLU A 4 6.45 4.22 12.52
C GLU A 4 6.31 3.26 11.35
N PHE A 5 5.06 3.02 10.95
CA PHE A 5 4.76 2.36 9.69
C PHE A 5 5.20 3.29 8.56
N GLU A 6 6.09 2.80 7.76
CA GLU A 6 6.62 3.56 6.65
C GLU A 6 5.54 3.84 5.61
N PRO A 7 5.23 5.09 5.27
CA PRO A 7 4.43 5.39 4.10
C PRO A 7 5.18 4.97 2.83
N ALA A 8 4.47 4.63 1.78
CA ALA A 8 5.06 4.32 0.48
C ALA A 8 5.83 5.50 -0.14
N CYS A 9 5.57 6.73 0.31
CA CYS A 9 6.34 7.93 -0.01
C CYS A 9 6.91 8.47 1.29
N ARG A 10 8.22 8.48 1.43
CA ARG A 10 8.90 8.93 2.65
C ARG A 10 9.49 10.31 2.48
N ARG A 11 9.42 11.07 3.57
CA ARG A 11 10.31 12.19 3.78
C ARG A 11 11.52 11.72 4.58
N MET A 12 12.71 11.83 4.03
CA MET A 12 13.96 11.52 4.72
C MET A 12 14.11 12.28 6.04
N GLU A 13 13.53 13.46 6.12
CA GLU A 13 13.51 14.31 7.33
C GLU A 13 12.80 13.70 8.56
N TRP A 14 11.96 12.67 8.35
CA TRP A 14 11.23 11.98 9.42
C TRP A 14 11.89 10.69 9.88
N LEU A 15 13.01 10.35 9.30
CA LEU A 15 13.74 9.15 9.66
C LEU A 15 14.60 9.39 10.91
N ASP A 16 14.78 8.33 11.70
CA ASP A 16 15.84 8.28 12.70
C ASP A 16 17.19 8.63 12.04
N PRO A 17 18.13 9.33 12.73
CA PRO A 17 19.40 9.77 12.15
C PRO A 17 20.19 8.65 11.46
N PHE A 18 20.17 7.43 11.98
CA PHE A 18 20.83 6.30 11.34
C PHE A 18 20.16 5.92 10.02
N TYR A 19 18.84 5.77 10.03
CA TYR A 19 18.10 5.46 8.80
C TYR A 19 18.22 6.60 7.78
N LYS A 20 18.21 7.83 8.24
CA LYS A 20 18.39 9.01 7.38
C LYS A 20 19.70 8.91 6.59
N GLN A 21 20.83 8.63 7.25
CA GLN A 21 22.13 8.46 6.56
C GLN A 21 22.10 7.33 5.52
N VAL A 22 21.50 6.19 5.84
CA VAL A 22 21.37 5.06 4.91
C VAL A 22 20.54 5.47 3.68
N TRP A 23 19.45 6.19 3.89
CA TRP A 23 18.57 6.64 2.82
C TRP A 23 19.19 7.75 1.97
N GLU A 24 19.88 8.70 2.57
CA GLU A 24 20.63 9.73 1.85
C GLU A 24 21.70 9.13 0.93
N LYS A 25 22.44 8.14 1.44
CA LYS A 25 23.41 7.40 0.61
C LYS A 25 22.72 6.63 -0.51
N ALA A 26 21.65 5.91 -0.22
CA ALA A 26 20.89 5.17 -1.23
C ALA A 26 20.35 6.12 -2.32
N TYR A 27 19.88 7.31 -1.95
CA TYR A 27 19.43 8.32 -2.89
C TYR A 27 20.56 8.82 -3.81
N ALA A 28 21.70 9.13 -3.21
CA ALA A 28 22.88 9.61 -3.96
C ALA A 28 23.37 8.59 -4.99
N ASP A 29 23.39 7.31 -4.60
CA ASP A 29 23.88 6.20 -5.40
C ASP A 29 22.77 5.55 -6.26
N ALA A 30 21.54 6.07 -6.23
CA ALA A 30 20.37 5.49 -6.90
C ALA A 30 20.14 4.01 -6.57
N ILE A 31 20.30 3.63 -5.29
CA ILE A 31 20.06 2.27 -4.82
C ILE A 31 18.57 2.07 -4.54
N PRO A 32 17.88 1.08 -5.14
CA PRO A 32 16.47 0.81 -4.96
C PRO A 32 16.20 0.16 -3.59
N ILE A 33 16.41 0.92 -2.50
CA ILE A 33 16.37 0.40 -1.13
C ILE A 33 14.99 -0.12 -0.70
N SER A 34 13.92 0.39 -1.35
CA SER A 34 12.53 0.06 -1.03
C SER A 34 11.76 -0.35 -2.28
N GLY A 35 10.98 -1.43 -2.19
CA GLY A 35 10.14 -1.90 -3.28
C GLY A 35 8.69 -2.14 -2.86
N THR A 36 7.79 -2.10 -3.83
CA THR A 36 6.39 -2.53 -3.65
C THR A 36 6.05 -3.58 -4.70
N PHE A 37 5.55 -4.72 -4.26
CA PHE A 37 5.04 -5.80 -5.11
C PHE A 37 3.52 -5.82 -5.06
N GLU A 38 2.87 -5.50 -6.17
CA GLU A 38 1.44 -5.62 -6.37
C GLU A 38 1.15 -7.02 -6.91
N LEU A 39 0.93 -8.00 -6.04
CA LEU A 39 0.92 -9.43 -6.41
C LEU A 39 -0.20 -9.82 -7.35
N THR A 40 -1.37 -9.20 -7.24
CA THR A 40 -2.58 -9.60 -7.97
C THR A 40 -3.55 -8.43 -8.12
N PRO A 41 -4.29 -8.33 -9.23
CA PRO A 41 -5.39 -7.38 -9.37
C PRO A 41 -6.70 -7.91 -8.76
N ARG A 42 -6.74 -9.18 -8.31
CA ARG A 42 -7.92 -9.79 -7.69
C ARG A 42 -8.18 -9.20 -6.34
N CYS A 43 -9.45 -9.00 -6.00
CA CYS A 43 -9.87 -8.56 -4.68
C CYS A 43 -11.23 -9.17 -4.34
N ASN A 44 -11.43 -9.53 -3.08
CA ASN A 44 -12.73 -9.94 -2.56
C ASN A 44 -13.66 -8.75 -2.26
N PHE A 45 -13.14 -7.51 -2.33
CA PHE A 45 -13.90 -6.27 -2.23
C PHE A 45 -14.12 -5.63 -3.60
N ASN A 46 -15.20 -4.87 -3.76
CA ASN A 46 -15.53 -4.14 -4.97
C ASN A 46 -15.68 -2.64 -4.68
N CYS A 47 -14.65 -2.03 -4.11
CA CYS A 47 -14.66 -0.60 -3.79
C CYS A 47 -14.77 0.24 -5.06
N SER A 48 -15.72 1.21 -5.07
CA SER A 48 -16.00 2.05 -6.23
C SER A 48 -14.81 2.92 -6.67
N PHE A 49 -13.91 3.25 -5.75
CA PHE A 49 -12.72 4.09 -6.00
C PHE A 49 -11.41 3.27 -6.13
N CYS A 50 -11.49 1.95 -6.21
CA CYS A 50 -10.29 1.13 -6.29
C CYS A 50 -9.56 1.32 -7.63
N TYR A 51 -8.28 1.64 -7.57
CA TYR A 51 -7.44 1.85 -8.75
C TYR A 51 -6.73 0.58 -9.24
N VAL A 52 -6.72 -0.50 -8.44
CA VAL A 52 -6.03 -1.77 -8.77
C VAL A 52 -7.00 -2.84 -9.23
N HIS A 53 -8.09 -3.04 -8.50
CA HIS A 53 -8.99 -4.18 -8.67
C HIS A 53 -9.54 -4.31 -10.08
N LEU A 54 -9.38 -5.48 -10.68
CA LEU A 54 -9.99 -5.90 -11.93
C LEU A 54 -10.93 -7.09 -11.70
N LYS A 55 -12.02 -7.11 -12.43
CA LYS A 55 -12.88 -8.31 -12.45
C LYS A 55 -12.15 -9.45 -13.14
N GLU A 56 -12.33 -10.68 -12.67
CA GLU A 56 -11.67 -11.89 -13.19
C GLU A 56 -11.68 -11.96 -14.73
N LYS A 57 -12.85 -11.73 -15.34
CA LYS A 57 -13.03 -11.75 -16.80
C LYS A 57 -12.26 -10.67 -17.57
N ASP A 58 -11.79 -9.64 -16.89
CA ASP A 58 -11.12 -8.50 -17.49
C ASP A 58 -9.60 -8.54 -17.31
N ILE A 59 -9.07 -9.39 -16.42
CA ILE A 59 -7.64 -9.46 -16.10
C ILE A 59 -6.81 -9.70 -17.37
N SER A 60 -7.21 -10.69 -18.19
CA SER A 60 -6.49 -11.05 -19.42
C SER A 60 -6.42 -9.94 -20.47
N LYS A 61 -7.29 -8.92 -20.40
CA LYS A 61 -7.25 -7.76 -21.29
C LYS A 61 -6.10 -6.80 -20.98
N TYR A 62 -5.63 -6.81 -19.74
CA TYR A 62 -4.59 -5.89 -19.25
C TYR A 62 -3.23 -6.55 -19.08
N GLY A 63 -3.18 -7.88 -19.00
CA GLY A 63 -1.93 -8.61 -18.85
C GLY A 63 -2.11 -10.02 -18.33
N GLN A 64 -1.01 -10.62 -17.93
CA GLN A 64 -0.93 -11.93 -17.30
C GLN A 64 -0.23 -11.81 -15.96
N GLU A 65 -0.82 -12.35 -14.92
CA GLU A 65 -0.22 -12.35 -13.58
C GLU A 65 1.13 -13.06 -13.57
N LEU A 66 2.05 -12.50 -12.80
CA LEU A 66 3.34 -13.14 -12.54
C LEU A 66 3.13 -14.38 -11.67
N THR A 67 3.84 -15.44 -12.01
CA THR A 67 3.91 -16.67 -11.21
C THR A 67 4.75 -16.45 -9.93
N SER A 68 4.60 -17.33 -8.93
CA SER A 68 5.45 -17.32 -7.73
C SER A 68 6.94 -17.35 -8.07
N LYS A 69 7.35 -18.17 -9.05
CA LYS A 69 8.73 -18.24 -9.52
C LYS A 69 9.25 -16.93 -10.07
N GLN A 70 8.44 -16.21 -10.84
CA GLN A 70 8.81 -14.90 -11.39
C GLN A 70 8.93 -13.86 -10.27
N TRP A 71 7.99 -13.81 -9.31
CA TRP A 71 8.08 -12.92 -8.15
C TRP A 71 9.35 -13.17 -7.32
N ILE A 72 9.66 -14.44 -7.08
CA ILE A 72 10.86 -14.83 -6.31
C ILE A 72 12.13 -14.45 -7.06
N GLU A 73 12.18 -14.64 -8.38
CA GLU A 73 13.35 -14.27 -9.19
C GLU A 73 13.55 -12.74 -9.23
N ILE A 74 12.48 -11.99 -9.43
CA ILE A 74 12.53 -10.53 -9.34
C ILE A 74 13.05 -10.08 -7.97
N ALA A 75 12.58 -10.70 -6.91
CA ALA A 75 13.00 -10.37 -5.55
C ALA A 75 14.48 -10.65 -5.31
N LYS A 76 15.04 -11.74 -5.84
CA LYS A 76 16.48 -12.03 -5.77
C LYS A 76 17.29 -10.93 -6.43
N GLN A 77 16.94 -10.59 -7.66
CA GLN A 77 17.64 -9.54 -8.40
C GLN A 77 17.50 -8.17 -7.69
N ALA A 78 16.32 -7.84 -7.19
CA ALA A 78 16.10 -6.61 -6.42
C ALA A 78 16.96 -6.56 -5.15
N LYS A 79 17.09 -7.69 -4.45
CA LYS A 79 17.96 -7.80 -3.28
C LYS A 79 19.43 -7.58 -3.63
N ASP A 80 19.91 -8.16 -4.73
CA ASP A 80 21.27 -8.00 -5.21
C ASP A 80 21.59 -6.53 -5.56
N GLU A 81 20.59 -5.76 -6.00
CA GLU A 81 20.70 -4.31 -6.25
C GLU A 81 20.42 -3.44 -5.00
N GLY A 82 20.22 -4.04 -3.81
CA GLY A 82 20.17 -3.34 -2.53
C GLY A 82 18.80 -3.20 -1.89
N THR A 83 17.73 -3.75 -2.49
CA THR A 83 16.39 -3.70 -1.88
C THR A 83 16.37 -4.43 -0.55
N THR A 84 15.93 -3.73 0.49
CA THR A 84 15.86 -4.24 1.86
C THR A 84 14.44 -4.20 2.41
N TRP A 85 13.69 -3.14 2.12
CA TRP A 85 12.29 -2.97 2.52
C TRP A 85 11.37 -3.35 1.37
N LEU A 86 10.39 -4.21 1.67
CA LEU A 86 9.44 -4.66 0.68
C LEU A 86 8.01 -4.53 1.19
N CYS A 87 7.19 -3.79 0.44
CA CYS A 87 5.76 -3.73 0.66
C CYS A 87 5.07 -4.74 -0.25
N ILE A 88 4.27 -5.63 0.31
CA ILE A 88 3.41 -6.56 -0.44
C ILE A 88 1.99 -6.00 -0.44
N THR A 89 1.42 -5.86 -1.63
CA THR A 89 0.07 -5.33 -1.86
C THR A 89 -0.58 -6.01 -3.07
N GLY A 90 -1.67 -5.45 -3.56
CA GLY A 90 -2.39 -5.91 -4.74
C GLY A 90 -3.80 -5.32 -4.76
N GLY A 91 -4.75 -6.01 -5.37
CA GLY A 91 -6.15 -5.86 -5.02
C GLY A 91 -6.34 -6.34 -3.58
N GLU A 92 -6.21 -7.66 -3.37
CA GLU A 92 -6.02 -8.27 -2.04
C GLU A 92 -4.90 -9.32 -2.16
N PRO A 93 -3.71 -9.06 -1.60
CA PRO A 93 -2.57 -9.97 -1.77
C PRO A 93 -2.81 -11.37 -1.22
N LEU A 94 -3.63 -11.51 -0.17
CA LEU A 94 -3.98 -12.82 0.41
C LEU A 94 -4.84 -13.69 -0.51
N LEU A 95 -5.32 -13.16 -1.64
CA LEU A 95 -5.99 -13.93 -2.70
C LEU A 95 -5.02 -14.53 -3.72
N HIS A 96 -3.76 -14.11 -3.73
CA HIS A 96 -2.80 -14.72 -4.64
C HIS A 96 -2.66 -16.22 -4.29
N PRO A 97 -2.82 -17.15 -5.25
CA PRO A 97 -2.82 -18.59 -4.96
C PRO A 97 -1.55 -19.05 -4.24
N ASP A 98 -0.41 -18.48 -4.62
CA ASP A 98 0.91 -18.82 -4.09
C ASP A 98 1.41 -17.80 -3.04
N PHE A 99 0.49 -17.06 -2.38
CA PHE A 99 0.89 -16.02 -1.40
C PHE A 99 1.85 -16.58 -0.33
N GLU A 100 1.55 -17.76 0.20
CA GLU A 100 2.37 -18.39 1.24
C GLU A 100 3.79 -18.68 0.77
N GLU A 101 3.96 -19.26 -0.42
CA GLU A 101 5.26 -19.54 -1.02
C GLU A 101 6.06 -18.24 -1.25
N ILE A 102 5.41 -17.24 -1.87
CA ILE A 102 6.04 -15.94 -2.12
C ILE A 102 6.46 -15.29 -0.81
N TYR A 103 5.53 -15.10 0.11
CA TYR A 103 5.77 -14.41 1.36
C TYR A 103 6.88 -15.05 2.21
N THR A 104 6.79 -16.37 2.42
CA THR A 104 7.77 -17.10 3.24
C THR A 104 9.15 -17.13 2.61
N THR A 105 9.23 -17.19 1.28
CA THR A 105 10.51 -17.13 0.56
C THR A 105 11.14 -15.74 0.66
N LEU A 106 10.35 -14.68 0.50
CA LEU A 106 10.83 -13.30 0.68
C LEU A 106 11.30 -13.04 2.13
N ALA A 107 10.57 -13.54 3.11
CA ALA A 107 10.97 -13.43 4.51
C ALA A 107 12.30 -14.18 4.79
N LYS A 108 12.47 -15.39 4.25
CA LYS A 108 13.73 -16.15 4.33
C LYS A 108 14.90 -15.46 3.64
N MET A 109 14.63 -14.68 2.60
CA MET A 109 15.65 -13.84 1.97
C MET A 109 16.08 -12.66 2.86
N GLY A 110 15.39 -12.38 3.96
CA GLY A 110 15.73 -11.32 4.91
C GLY A 110 15.17 -9.94 4.54
N PHE A 111 14.12 -9.86 3.72
CA PHE A 111 13.42 -8.60 3.51
C PHE A 111 12.65 -8.15 4.75
N PHE A 112 12.66 -6.86 5.03
CA PHE A 112 11.73 -6.24 5.96
C PHE A 112 10.37 -6.05 5.29
N ILE A 113 9.46 -7.00 5.50
CA ILE A 113 8.19 -7.05 4.79
C ILE A 113 7.12 -6.25 5.52
N THR A 114 6.45 -5.34 4.82
CA THR A 114 5.18 -4.74 5.20
C THR A 114 4.07 -5.28 4.31
N LEU A 115 2.95 -5.69 4.90
CA LEU A 115 1.78 -6.16 4.16
C LEU A 115 0.69 -5.09 4.14
N GLN A 116 0.12 -4.81 2.97
CA GLN A 116 -1.10 -3.99 2.82
C GLN A 116 -2.26 -4.89 2.41
N THR A 117 -3.31 -4.95 3.20
CA THR A 117 -4.47 -5.83 3.01
C THR A 117 -5.76 -5.12 3.41
N ASN A 118 -6.88 -5.61 2.91
CA ASN A 118 -8.19 -5.18 3.43
C ASN A 118 -8.54 -5.86 4.77
N GLY A 119 -7.75 -6.84 5.22
CA GLY A 119 -7.87 -7.49 6.51
C GLY A 119 -8.96 -8.57 6.62
N TYR A 120 -9.85 -8.68 5.66
CA TYR A 120 -11.00 -9.60 5.69
C TYR A 120 -10.62 -11.07 5.73
N LEU A 121 -9.51 -11.43 5.05
CA LEU A 121 -9.05 -12.82 4.92
C LEU A 121 -8.10 -13.27 6.04
N ILE A 122 -7.76 -12.40 6.98
CA ILE A 122 -6.88 -12.74 8.09
C ILE A 122 -7.60 -13.71 9.03
N LYS A 123 -7.07 -14.94 9.10
CA LYS A 123 -7.56 -16.06 9.90
C LYS A 123 -6.41 -17.00 10.22
N ASP A 124 -6.68 -18.07 10.95
CA ASP A 124 -5.68 -19.00 11.50
C ASP A 124 -4.59 -19.44 10.51
N LYS A 125 -4.94 -19.67 9.25
CA LYS A 125 -3.95 -20.02 8.21
C LYS A 125 -2.84 -18.97 8.10
N TYR A 126 -3.19 -17.68 8.00
CA TYR A 126 -2.21 -16.59 7.84
C TYR A 126 -1.52 -16.26 9.16
N ILE A 127 -2.22 -16.44 10.27
CA ILE A 127 -1.67 -16.28 11.61
C ILE A 127 -0.43 -17.15 11.79
N LYS A 128 -0.52 -18.46 11.44
CA LYS A 128 0.61 -19.37 11.53
C LYS A 128 1.80 -18.93 10.65
N ILE A 129 1.53 -18.46 9.44
CA ILE A 129 2.59 -17.95 8.57
C ILE A 129 3.29 -16.73 9.20
N PHE A 130 2.52 -15.83 9.82
CA PHE A 130 3.06 -14.63 10.45
C PHE A 130 3.72 -14.89 11.81
N GLU A 131 3.38 -16.01 12.49
CA GLU A 131 4.12 -16.49 13.66
C GLU A 131 5.54 -16.93 13.29
N ASP A 132 5.65 -17.75 12.24
CA ASP A 132 6.92 -18.29 11.79
C ASP A 132 7.79 -17.21 11.08
N TYR A 133 7.15 -16.29 10.38
CA TYR A 133 7.77 -15.21 9.61
C TYR A 133 7.06 -13.87 9.86
N PRO A 134 7.30 -13.21 10.99
CA PRO A 134 6.55 -12.01 11.34
C PRO A 134 6.85 -10.86 10.38
N PRO A 135 5.78 -10.22 9.83
CA PRO A 135 5.96 -9.00 9.04
C PRO A 135 6.43 -7.86 9.96
N ARG A 136 7.15 -6.90 9.40
CA ARG A 136 7.48 -5.67 10.12
C ARG A 136 6.22 -4.91 10.54
N GLY A 137 5.16 -5.05 9.78
CA GLY A 137 3.85 -4.53 10.13
C GLY A 137 2.81 -4.78 9.04
N ILE A 138 1.55 -4.66 9.43
CA ILE A 138 0.41 -4.83 8.53
C ILE A 138 -0.42 -3.55 8.50
N LYS A 139 -0.58 -2.98 7.30
CA LYS A 139 -1.51 -1.87 7.06
C LYS A 139 -2.84 -2.44 6.62
N ILE A 140 -3.89 -2.13 7.38
CA ILE A 140 -5.26 -2.57 7.08
C ILE A 140 -6.08 -1.35 6.66
N THR A 141 -6.75 -1.45 5.52
CA THR A 141 -7.67 -0.40 5.08
C THR A 141 -9.01 -0.56 5.81
N LEU A 142 -9.35 0.44 6.62
CA LEU A 142 -10.62 0.52 7.31
C LEU A 142 -11.60 1.38 6.50
N TYR A 143 -12.65 0.78 6.00
CA TYR A 143 -13.61 1.45 5.10
C TYR A 143 -14.83 2.03 5.83
N GLY A 144 -15.07 1.62 7.07
CA GLY A 144 -16.15 2.03 7.94
C GLY A 144 -15.98 1.46 9.34
N ALA A 145 -16.88 1.81 10.25
CA ALA A 145 -16.98 1.26 11.61
C ALA A 145 -18.24 0.41 11.79
N SER A 146 -18.87 -0.01 10.69
CA SER A 146 -20.06 -0.85 10.65
C SER A 146 -20.08 -1.72 9.40
N ASP A 147 -20.78 -2.86 9.46
CA ASP A 147 -21.01 -3.72 8.31
C ASP A 147 -21.86 -3.03 7.23
N GLU A 148 -22.78 -2.14 7.64
CA GLU A 148 -23.58 -1.33 6.72
C GLU A 148 -22.69 -0.44 5.84
N THR A 149 -21.72 0.25 6.43
CA THR A 149 -20.78 1.09 5.67
C THR A 149 -19.88 0.25 4.78
N TYR A 150 -19.44 -0.92 5.23
CA TYR A 150 -18.69 -1.84 4.37
C TYR A 150 -19.51 -2.36 3.19
N GLN A 151 -20.79 -2.66 3.39
CA GLN A 151 -21.69 -3.01 2.28
C GLN A 151 -21.81 -1.88 1.27
N LYS A 152 -21.93 -0.63 1.74
CA LYS A 152 -22.05 0.55 0.90
C LYS A 152 -20.78 0.88 0.12
N VAL A 153 -19.60 0.79 0.76
CA VAL A 153 -18.31 1.19 0.18
C VAL A 153 -17.67 0.08 -0.63
N CYS A 154 -17.73 -1.15 -0.13
CA CYS A 154 -16.96 -2.30 -0.63
C CYS A 154 -17.84 -3.43 -1.20
N GLY A 155 -19.16 -3.35 -1.03
CA GLY A 155 -20.09 -4.40 -1.48
C GLY A 155 -20.10 -5.67 -0.61
N ILE A 156 -19.58 -5.61 0.63
CA ILE A 156 -19.42 -6.76 1.54
C ILE A 156 -20.28 -6.60 2.78
N LYS A 157 -21.16 -7.57 3.07
CA LYS A 157 -22.19 -7.48 4.14
C LYS A 157 -21.64 -7.62 5.55
N ASP A 158 -20.57 -8.38 5.75
CA ASP A 158 -19.94 -8.70 7.05
C ASP A 158 -18.51 -8.14 7.13
N GLY A 159 -18.23 -7.07 6.38
CA GLY A 159 -16.88 -6.56 6.17
C GLY A 159 -16.21 -6.06 7.44
N PHE A 160 -16.89 -5.20 8.20
CA PHE A 160 -16.34 -4.69 9.46
C PHE A 160 -16.16 -5.82 10.49
N THR A 161 -17.15 -6.69 10.63
CA THR A 161 -17.11 -7.84 11.55
C THR A 161 -15.88 -8.71 11.28
N LYS A 162 -15.62 -9.06 10.02
CA LYS A 162 -14.47 -9.90 9.64
C LYS A 162 -13.14 -9.19 9.80
N VAL A 163 -13.06 -7.94 9.37
CA VAL A 163 -11.84 -7.13 9.54
C VAL A 163 -11.51 -6.93 11.00
N HIS A 164 -12.51 -6.67 11.85
CA HIS A 164 -12.33 -6.60 13.30
C HIS A 164 -11.75 -7.90 13.87
N GLN A 165 -12.31 -9.06 13.49
CA GLN A 165 -11.78 -10.36 13.91
C GLN A 165 -10.30 -10.52 13.53
N GLY A 166 -9.94 -10.22 12.27
CA GLY A 166 -8.56 -10.25 11.79
C GLY A 166 -7.63 -9.33 12.58
N ILE A 167 -8.06 -8.10 12.88
CA ILE A 167 -7.31 -7.14 13.70
C ILE A 167 -7.07 -7.71 15.11
N GLN A 168 -8.08 -8.29 15.75
CA GLN A 168 -7.92 -8.86 17.09
C GLN A 168 -6.93 -10.04 17.11
N LEU A 169 -6.95 -10.91 16.09
CA LEU A 169 -5.97 -11.98 15.94
C LEU A 169 -4.54 -11.43 15.84
N LEU A 170 -4.30 -10.44 14.98
CA LEU A 170 -2.98 -9.81 14.83
C LEU A 170 -2.50 -9.14 16.13
N LYS A 171 -3.40 -8.50 16.87
CA LYS A 171 -3.07 -7.90 18.17
C LYS A 171 -2.65 -8.94 19.20
N GLN A 172 -3.35 -10.07 19.27
CA GLN A 172 -3.00 -11.20 20.17
C GLN A 172 -1.58 -11.70 19.89
N MET A 173 -1.17 -11.70 18.63
CA MET A 173 0.18 -12.06 18.20
C MET A 173 1.20 -10.94 18.35
N LYS A 174 0.80 -9.76 18.80
CA LYS A 174 1.66 -8.56 18.89
C LYS A 174 2.27 -8.13 17.55
N ILE A 175 1.63 -8.48 16.43
CA ILE A 175 2.03 -7.98 15.11
C ILE A 175 1.66 -6.49 15.03
N PRO A 176 2.60 -5.61 14.64
CA PRO A 176 2.30 -4.20 14.47
C PRO A 176 1.24 -3.97 13.38
N VAL A 177 0.14 -3.33 13.76
CA VAL A 177 -0.96 -2.96 12.85
C VAL A 177 -1.05 -1.46 12.74
N GLN A 178 -1.30 -0.97 11.53
CA GLN A 178 -1.71 0.40 11.25
C GLN A 178 -3.05 0.37 10.50
N LEU A 179 -3.99 1.22 10.90
CA LEU A 179 -5.23 1.43 10.17
C LEU A 179 -5.10 2.65 9.26
N VAL A 180 -5.53 2.48 8.01
CA VAL A 180 -5.58 3.57 7.03
C VAL A 180 -6.97 3.64 6.42
N SER A 181 -7.47 4.84 6.12
CA SER A 181 -8.79 5.01 5.51
C SER A 181 -8.74 5.96 4.33
N THR A 182 -9.40 5.58 3.24
CA THR A 182 -9.75 6.51 2.17
C THR A 182 -11.15 7.04 2.45
N ILE A 183 -11.24 8.35 2.66
CA ILE A 183 -12.49 9.01 3.02
C ILE A 183 -13.25 9.45 1.77
N THR A 184 -14.48 9.01 1.68
CA THR A 184 -15.43 9.29 0.58
C THR A 184 -16.74 9.81 1.15
N LYS A 185 -17.63 10.31 0.29
CA LYS A 185 -18.99 10.65 0.71
C LYS A 185 -19.78 9.47 1.32
N GLN A 186 -19.34 8.24 1.02
CA GLN A 186 -20.01 7.03 1.48
C GLN A 186 -19.68 6.66 2.93
N ASN A 187 -18.51 7.08 3.45
CA ASN A 187 -18.05 6.72 4.80
C ASN A 187 -17.65 7.89 5.69
N ILE A 188 -17.71 9.13 5.19
CA ILE A 188 -17.27 10.31 5.95
C ILE A 188 -18.02 10.47 7.28
N GLU A 189 -19.30 10.09 7.33
CA GLU A 189 -20.10 10.18 8.55
C GLU A 189 -19.63 9.22 9.65
N GLU A 190 -18.91 8.16 9.28
CA GLU A 190 -18.28 7.26 10.23
C GLU A 190 -16.81 7.57 10.52
N HIS A 191 -16.24 8.64 9.94
CA HIS A 191 -14.81 8.96 10.10
C HIS A 191 -14.41 9.07 11.58
N LYS A 192 -15.21 9.76 12.40
CA LYS A 192 -14.98 9.86 13.84
C LYS A 192 -15.07 8.50 14.54
N LYS A 193 -16.00 7.65 14.16
CA LYS A 193 -16.14 6.28 14.71
C LYS A 193 -14.93 5.42 14.35
N MET A 194 -14.41 5.53 13.10
CA MET A 194 -13.20 4.81 12.67
C MET A 194 -11.97 5.25 13.47
N ALA A 195 -11.80 6.57 13.65
CA ALA A 195 -10.69 7.11 14.44
C ALA A 195 -10.82 6.69 15.92
N PHE A 196 -12.01 6.73 16.50
CA PHE A 196 -12.27 6.27 17.87
C PHE A 196 -12.03 4.76 18.01
N TYR A 197 -12.45 3.95 17.04
CA TYR A 197 -12.16 2.52 17.00
C TYR A 197 -10.65 2.24 17.05
N ALA A 198 -9.87 2.96 16.25
CA ALA A 198 -8.41 2.84 16.25
C ALA A 198 -7.83 3.24 17.61
N PHE A 199 -8.29 4.35 18.18
CA PHE A 199 -7.85 4.88 19.47
C PHE A 199 -8.08 3.89 20.62
N ILE A 200 -9.29 3.36 20.79
CA ILE A 200 -9.59 2.40 21.86
C ILE A 200 -8.86 1.06 21.69
N ASN A 201 -8.51 0.71 20.45
CA ASN A 201 -7.69 -0.46 20.17
C ASN A 201 -6.18 -0.18 20.25
N GLN A 202 -5.76 1.06 20.51
CA GLN A 202 -4.36 1.49 20.58
C GLN A 202 -3.61 1.22 19.26
N ILE A 203 -4.27 1.42 18.12
CA ILE A 203 -3.71 1.21 16.78
C ILE A 203 -3.50 2.59 16.13
N PRO A 204 -2.31 2.87 15.55
CA PRO A 204 -2.09 4.07 14.75
C PRO A 204 -3.09 4.18 13.62
N TYR A 205 -3.66 5.36 13.41
CA TYR A 205 -4.67 5.62 12.39
C TYR A 205 -4.27 6.79 11.50
N ALA A 206 -4.46 6.60 10.20
CA ALA A 206 -4.26 7.61 9.18
C ALA A 206 -5.44 7.65 8.21
N SER A 207 -5.82 8.82 7.73
CA SER A 207 -6.87 8.95 6.72
C SER A 207 -6.51 9.96 5.64
N THR A 208 -7.09 9.78 4.44
CA THR A 208 -6.92 10.66 3.29
C THR A 208 -8.22 10.72 2.48
N GLY A 209 -8.56 11.89 1.92
CA GLY A 209 -9.62 12.06 0.92
C GLY A 209 -9.10 11.96 -0.52
N GLY A 210 -7.80 11.76 -0.70
CA GLY A 210 -7.17 11.72 -2.01
C GLY A 210 -7.52 10.48 -2.82
N ILE A 211 -8.63 10.53 -3.56
CA ILE A 211 -9.02 9.47 -4.51
C ILE A 211 -8.33 9.72 -5.84
N ARG A 212 -7.58 8.71 -6.33
CA ARG A 212 -6.87 8.75 -7.59
C ARG A 212 -7.63 8.02 -8.68
N ASN A 213 -7.44 8.47 -9.91
CA ASN A 213 -7.96 7.78 -11.07
C ASN A 213 -7.23 6.44 -11.25
N SER A 214 -7.98 5.41 -11.65
CA SER A 214 -7.37 4.16 -12.07
C SER A 214 -6.67 4.35 -13.41
N ILE A 215 -5.53 3.74 -13.57
CA ILE A 215 -4.79 3.72 -14.82
C ILE A 215 -5.22 2.56 -15.73
N ARG A 216 -6.04 1.64 -15.22
CA ARG A 216 -6.40 0.38 -15.90
C ARG A 216 -7.88 0.25 -16.26
N LYS A 217 -8.73 1.13 -15.76
CA LYS A 217 -10.17 1.11 -16.01
C LYS A 217 -10.73 2.52 -16.07
N GLU A 218 -11.90 2.66 -16.70
CA GLU A 218 -12.62 3.92 -16.67
C GLU A 218 -12.97 4.33 -15.24
N ASN A 219 -12.83 5.60 -14.97
CA ASN A 219 -13.05 6.19 -13.65
C ASN A 219 -14.37 6.96 -13.59
N ALA A 220 -15.41 6.43 -14.25
CA ALA A 220 -16.73 7.02 -14.20
C ALA A 220 -17.13 7.31 -12.74
N GLU A 221 -17.66 8.49 -12.52
CA GLU A 221 -18.33 8.88 -11.26
C GLU A 221 -17.42 9.07 -10.03
N LEU A 222 -16.08 9.10 -10.15
CA LEU A 222 -15.23 9.36 -8.98
C LEU A 222 -15.53 10.71 -8.31
N ASP A 223 -15.91 11.72 -9.07
CA ASP A 223 -16.28 13.04 -8.54
C ASP A 223 -17.57 12.99 -7.70
N GLU A 224 -18.45 12.03 -7.98
CA GLU A 224 -19.66 11.83 -7.18
C GLU A 224 -19.35 11.31 -5.78
N ILE A 225 -18.26 10.57 -5.61
CA ILE A 225 -17.86 9.98 -4.32
C ILE A 225 -16.77 10.79 -3.59
N ARG A 226 -16.09 11.72 -4.26
CA ARG A 226 -15.10 12.60 -3.63
C ARG A 226 -15.74 13.52 -2.62
N VAL A 227 -15.10 13.68 -1.48
CA VAL A 227 -15.50 14.64 -0.45
C VAL A 227 -14.99 16.02 -0.85
N LYS A 228 -15.79 17.07 -0.59
CA LYS A 228 -15.33 18.45 -0.76
C LYS A 228 -14.25 18.76 0.28
N GLU A 229 -13.21 19.46 -0.11
CA GLU A 229 -12.04 19.76 0.73
C GLU A 229 -12.39 20.42 2.07
N ASN A 230 -13.33 21.34 2.08
CA ASN A 230 -13.77 22.00 3.31
C ASN A 230 -14.46 21.04 4.29
N ILE A 231 -15.24 20.06 3.79
CA ILE A 231 -15.87 19.03 4.62
C ILE A 231 -14.81 18.06 5.15
N GLU A 232 -13.86 17.69 4.33
CA GLU A 232 -12.75 16.82 4.75
C GLU A 232 -11.93 17.48 5.86
N LYS A 233 -11.53 18.73 5.70
CA LYS A 233 -10.79 19.51 6.72
C LYS A 233 -11.57 19.58 8.04
N SER A 234 -12.86 19.88 8.00
CA SER A 234 -13.70 19.92 9.19
C SER A 234 -13.74 18.56 9.91
N LYS A 235 -13.94 17.46 9.18
CA LYS A 235 -13.98 16.12 9.76
C LYS A 235 -12.62 15.65 10.31
N ILE A 236 -11.52 16.12 9.76
CA ILE A 236 -10.19 15.85 10.30
C ILE A 236 -9.96 16.60 11.60
N GLU A 237 -10.41 17.85 11.71
CA GLU A 237 -10.36 18.56 13.00
C GLU A 237 -11.10 17.79 14.10
N GLU A 238 -12.26 17.18 13.81
CA GLU A 238 -13.04 16.40 14.75
C GLU A 238 -12.28 15.17 15.30
N ILE A 239 -11.28 14.66 14.57
CA ILE A 239 -10.55 13.44 14.94
C ILE A 239 -9.10 13.68 15.36
N LYS A 240 -8.60 14.93 15.32
CA LYS A 240 -7.20 15.26 15.66
C LYS A 240 -6.73 14.65 16.98
N HIS A 241 -7.58 14.61 17.98
CA HIS A 241 -7.24 14.06 19.29
C HIS A 241 -7.14 12.51 19.32
N PHE A 242 -7.61 11.83 18.28
CA PHE A 242 -7.49 10.37 18.14
C PHE A 242 -6.29 9.96 17.29
N ILE A 243 -5.64 10.90 16.62
CA ILE A 243 -4.53 10.63 15.70
C ILE A 243 -3.22 10.95 16.41
N ASN A 244 -2.35 9.96 16.56
CA ASN A 244 -1.05 10.12 17.21
C ASN A 244 -0.04 10.94 16.38
N ASN A 245 -0.24 11.03 15.07
CA ASN A 245 0.56 11.87 14.17
C ASN A 245 -0.38 12.70 13.30
N PRO A 246 -0.34 14.03 13.37
CA PRO A 246 -1.13 14.87 12.49
C PRO A 246 -0.69 14.66 11.04
N ILE A 247 -1.61 14.13 10.23
CA ILE A 247 -1.37 14.01 8.80
C ILE A 247 -1.43 15.42 8.24
N ASN A 248 -0.33 15.88 7.69
CA ASN A 248 -0.32 17.13 6.96
C ASN A 248 -1.12 16.93 5.65
N ILE A 249 -2.30 17.55 5.57
CA ILE A 249 -3.29 17.36 4.49
C ILE A 249 -2.92 18.15 3.24
N GLU A 250 -2.04 19.13 3.35
CA GLU A 250 -1.62 19.98 2.24
C GLU A 250 -0.69 19.28 1.23
N ARG A 251 -0.62 17.95 1.27
CA ARG A 251 0.23 17.17 0.38
C ARG A 251 -0.25 17.25 -1.06
N LYS A 252 0.37 18.11 -1.84
CA LYS A 252 0.29 18.05 -3.31
C LYS A 252 0.97 16.75 -3.76
N PRO A 253 0.31 15.89 -4.56
CA PRO A 253 0.81 14.55 -4.88
C PRO A 253 2.21 14.50 -5.49
N CYS A 254 2.59 15.53 -6.23
CA CYS A 254 3.81 15.53 -7.05
C CYS A 254 5.05 16.10 -6.35
N THR A 255 4.91 16.90 -5.30
CA THR A 255 6.07 17.46 -4.57
C THR A 255 6.83 16.44 -3.74
N TYR A 256 6.24 15.26 -3.49
CA TYR A 256 6.85 14.18 -2.71
C TYR A 256 7.58 13.15 -3.57
N CYS A 257 7.50 13.29 -4.88
CA CYS A 257 7.99 12.28 -5.80
C CYS A 257 9.49 12.39 -6.10
N LYS A 258 10.15 13.49 -5.72
CA LYS A 258 11.58 13.67 -5.94
C LYS A 258 12.50 12.71 -5.18
N ASP A 259 11.96 11.98 -4.17
CA ASP A 259 12.72 10.97 -3.42
C ASP A 259 12.59 9.56 -4.04
N TYR A 260 12.06 9.43 -5.25
CA TYR A 260 11.78 8.15 -5.89
C TYR A 260 12.99 7.36 -6.34
N ARG A 261 14.15 7.98 -6.42
CA ARG A 261 15.42 7.26 -6.66
C ARG A 261 15.73 6.19 -5.58
N LEU A 262 14.86 6.06 -4.60
CA LEU A 262 14.95 5.11 -3.49
C LEU A 262 14.04 3.91 -3.63
N GLY A 263 13.05 3.97 -4.54
CA GLY A 263 12.02 2.96 -4.55
C GLY A 263 11.34 2.74 -5.89
N TYR A 264 10.65 1.64 -5.97
CA TYR A 264 9.94 1.20 -7.17
C TYR A 264 8.62 0.49 -6.81
N TRP A 265 7.76 0.39 -7.81
CA TRP A 265 6.51 -0.37 -7.76
C TRP A 265 6.50 -1.38 -8.89
N ILE A 266 6.37 -2.68 -8.60
CA ILE A 266 6.17 -3.72 -9.61
C ILE A 266 4.72 -4.14 -9.60
N THR A 267 4.09 -4.03 -10.76
CA THR A 267 2.69 -4.40 -10.96
C THR A 267 2.54 -5.91 -11.15
N TRP A 268 1.35 -6.42 -10.90
CA TRP A 268 1.00 -7.82 -11.01
C TRP A 268 1.28 -8.44 -12.40
N ASP A 269 1.32 -7.62 -13.44
CA ASP A 269 1.61 -8.00 -14.83
C ASP A 269 3.08 -7.79 -15.24
N GLY A 270 3.96 -7.41 -14.29
CA GLY A 270 5.40 -7.31 -14.49
C GLY A 270 5.88 -6.00 -15.11
N LYS A 271 5.27 -4.88 -14.77
CA LYS A 271 5.77 -3.54 -15.10
C LYS A 271 6.43 -2.91 -13.88
N ILE A 272 7.64 -2.37 -14.05
CA ILE A 272 8.28 -1.56 -13.02
C ILE A 272 7.93 -0.10 -13.22
N ARG A 273 7.58 0.57 -12.14
CA ARG A 273 7.15 1.97 -12.10
C ARG A 273 7.67 2.60 -10.81
N PHE A 274 7.72 3.91 -10.74
CA PHE A 274 7.99 4.58 -9.48
C PHE A 274 6.71 4.87 -8.67
N CYS A 275 5.52 4.80 -9.28
CA CYS A 275 4.26 5.08 -8.61
C CYS A 275 3.11 4.22 -9.13
N SER A 276 2.22 3.78 -8.24
CA SER A 276 1.01 3.02 -8.58
C SER A 276 -0.03 3.82 -9.38
N PHE A 277 0.12 5.14 -9.47
CA PHE A 277 -0.83 6.04 -10.13
C PHE A 277 -0.36 6.57 -11.49
N LEU A 278 0.82 6.17 -11.93
CA LEU A 278 1.39 6.61 -13.20
C LEU A 278 1.61 5.42 -14.12
N ASN A 279 1.21 5.58 -15.39
CA ASN A 279 1.45 4.58 -16.43
C ASN A 279 2.86 4.62 -16.99
N GLU A 280 3.48 5.78 -16.93
CA GLU A 280 4.84 6.02 -17.41
C GLU A 280 5.86 5.87 -16.28
N PRO A 281 7.05 5.37 -16.59
CA PRO A 281 7.41 4.71 -17.84
C PRO A 281 6.82 3.29 -17.90
N ASP A 282 6.53 2.79 -19.12
CA ASP A 282 6.06 1.41 -19.33
C ASP A 282 7.24 0.45 -19.55
N ILE A 283 7.92 0.08 -18.47
CA ILE A 283 9.09 -0.80 -18.49
C ILE A 283 8.70 -2.20 -18.06
N SER A 284 8.91 -3.19 -18.94
CA SER A 284 8.64 -4.60 -18.65
C SER A 284 9.82 -5.27 -17.97
N ILE A 285 9.63 -5.75 -16.74
CA ILE A 285 10.62 -6.54 -16.01
C ILE A 285 10.68 -8.00 -16.47
N LYS A 286 9.78 -8.42 -17.37
CA LYS A 286 9.83 -9.74 -18.01
C LYS A 286 10.85 -9.80 -19.14
N GLU A 287 11.21 -8.66 -19.71
CA GLU A 287 12.09 -8.52 -20.87
C GLU A 287 13.49 -8.04 -20.50
N LEU A 288 13.62 -7.48 -19.31
CA LEU A 288 14.86 -6.90 -18.80
C LEU A 288 15.24 -7.54 -17.47
N SER A 289 16.51 -7.51 -17.11
CA SER A 289 16.93 -7.74 -15.73
C SER A 289 16.39 -6.62 -14.83
N PHE A 290 16.26 -6.89 -13.53
CA PHE A 290 15.83 -5.86 -12.57
C PHE A 290 16.77 -4.66 -12.59
N LYS A 291 18.08 -4.89 -12.71
CA LYS A 291 19.09 -3.84 -12.81
C LYS A 291 18.85 -2.90 -13.99
N GLU A 292 18.68 -3.47 -15.19
CA GLU A 292 18.41 -2.69 -16.41
C GLU A 292 17.08 -1.92 -16.32
N ALA A 293 16.05 -2.57 -15.78
CA ALA A 293 14.74 -1.95 -15.59
C ALA A 293 14.83 -0.80 -14.58
N TRP A 294 15.56 -0.96 -13.49
CA TRP A 294 15.81 0.07 -12.50
C TRP A 294 16.60 1.25 -13.08
N GLN A 295 17.67 0.99 -13.83
CA GLN A 295 18.45 2.05 -14.48
C GLN A 295 17.58 2.90 -15.43
N ARG A 296 16.75 2.26 -16.27
CA ARG A 296 15.80 2.97 -17.13
C ARG A 296 14.77 3.79 -16.35
N LEU A 297 14.33 3.29 -15.20
CA LEU A 297 13.41 4.01 -14.34
C LEU A 297 14.06 5.28 -13.79
N VAL A 298 15.28 5.19 -13.28
CA VAL A 298 16.06 6.34 -12.78
C VAL A 298 16.34 7.34 -13.90
N GLU A 299 16.74 6.89 -15.09
CA GLU A 299 16.97 7.77 -16.25
C GLU A 299 15.71 8.53 -16.65
N PHE A 300 14.54 7.88 -16.59
CA PHE A 300 13.26 8.54 -16.82
C PHE A 300 12.96 9.59 -15.76
N GLU A 301 13.19 9.27 -14.49
CA GLU A 301 12.97 10.16 -13.35
C GLU A 301 13.85 11.40 -13.42
N ASP A 302 15.11 11.23 -13.78
CA ASP A 302 16.09 12.33 -13.91
C ASP A 302 15.74 13.32 -15.05
N GLN A 303 14.89 12.89 -16.01
CA GLN A 303 14.40 13.73 -17.11
C GLN A 303 13.09 14.47 -16.78
N LEU A 304 12.43 14.12 -15.65
CA LEU A 304 11.18 14.77 -15.26
C LEU A 304 11.44 16.18 -14.72
N ASP A 305 10.61 17.11 -15.17
CA ASP A 305 10.58 18.46 -14.60
C ASP A 305 9.81 18.43 -13.27
N TRP A 306 10.55 18.14 -12.19
CA TRP A 306 9.97 18.08 -10.86
C TRP A 306 9.54 19.47 -10.39
N PRO A 307 8.33 19.62 -9.81
CA PRO A 307 7.91 20.92 -9.28
C PRO A 307 8.94 21.44 -8.27
N GLN A 308 9.45 22.62 -8.52
CA GLN A 308 10.24 23.37 -7.55
C GLN A 308 9.32 23.74 -6.38
N GLU A 309 9.82 23.64 -5.13
CA GLU A 309 9.05 23.99 -3.93
C GLU A 309 8.57 25.44 -3.93
#